data_f8fa9b30c7bbb3a1a8033fdc2454dbdd
#
_entry.id   f8fa9b30c7bbb3a1a8033fdc2454dbdd
#
_cell.length_a   1.000
_cell.length_b   1.000
_cell.length_c   1.000
_cell.angle_alpha   90.00
_cell.angle_beta   90.00
_cell.angle_gamma   90.00
#
_symmetry.space_group_name_H-M   'P 1'
#
loop_
_entity.id
_entity.type
_entity.pdbx_description
1 polymer ?
#
loop_
_entity_poly.entity_id
_entity_poly.type
_entity_poly.pdbx_seq_one_letter_code
_entity_poly.pdbx_strand_id
1 'polypeptide(L)'
;MSESTDIMEFSGTHQAFRNRWAKTDDNMCRHSMSLHLHTILRKEFFASYLYMLEQTPLVKLYPVTCEYIKGEKQFYYRAQNFYKGIPASEEGMMGDFVEISEVDLEGSRQFLKKFVGPGKAGSRRALDCGCGIGRVSKGVLFPVFESMEMLDMMEDFILHAHQRYLGDYADRVESYYVYNLQDFIPPPNRYDVIWMQWVACHLTDKDVMQFLRRAKESLRPNGVIIIKDNMARQGCRLDPVDSSIIRHLDIMKNIIQKAGLTILDVEKQEGFPEVVVPVWMIAMH
;
A
#
# COMPACT_ATOMS: atom_id res chain seq x y z
N MET A 1 9.67 -26.64 20.12
CA MET A 1 8.25 -26.28 20.07
C MET A 1 8.09 -25.36 18.90
N SER A 2 7.59 -25.89 17.78
CA SER A 2 7.41 -25.18 16.53
C SER A 2 6.02 -24.50 16.59
N GLU A 3 6.00 -23.18 16.64
CA GLU A 3 4.77 -22.43 16.39
C GLU A 3 4.42 -22.57 14.91
N SER A 4 3.34 -23.28 14.65
CA SER A 4 2.75 -23.37 13.32
C SER A 4 2.15 -22.01 12.96
N THR A 5 2.74 -21.31 12.00
CA THR A 5 2.14 -20.16 11.34
C THR A 5 0.95 -20.65 10.51
N ASP A 6 -0.26 -20.46 11.01
CA ASP A 6 -1.48 -20.71 10.24
C ASP A 6 -1.57 -19.70 9.09
N ILE A 7 -1.15 -20.14 7.91
CA ILE A 7 -1.44 -19.47 6.66
C ILE A 7 -2.91 -19.77 6.36
N MET A 8 -3.80 -18.79 6.65
CA MET A 8 -5.17 -18.86 6.17
C MET A 8 -5.19 -18.55 4.67
N GLU A 9 -4.94 -19.54 3.85
CA GLU A 9 -5.20 -19.50 2.43
C GLU A 9 -6.71 -19.69 2.21
N PHE A 10 -7.42 -18.61 1.92
CA PHE A 10 -8.83 -18.68 1.55
C PHE A 10 -8.96 -19.05 0.07
N SER A 11 -8.60 -20.29 -0.26
CA SER A 11 -8.97 -20.92 -1.51
C SER A 11 -10.25 -21.71 -1.27
N GLY A 12 -11.38 -21.09 -1.42
CA GLY A 12 -12.59 -21.89 -1.23
C GLY A 12 -13.86 -21.08 -1.30
N THR A 13 -14.67 -21.48 -2.21
CA THR A 13 -16.09 -21.19 -2.41
C THR A 13 -16.75 -20.25 -1.40
N HIS A 14 -17.42 -19.23 -1.90
CA HIS A 14 -18.29 -18.25 -1.23
C HIS A 14 -19.11 -18.76 -0.02
N GLN A 15 -19.30 -20.05 0.11
CA GLN A 15 -20.11 -20.67 1.15
C GLN A 15 -19.41 -20.72 2.52
N ALA A 16 -18.08 -20.90 2.56
CA ALA A 16 -17.32 -20.97 3.83
C ALA A 16 -17.19 -19.61 4.50
N PHE A 17 -17.11 -18.54 3.71
CA PHE A 17 -16.99 -17.17 4.20
C PHE A 17 -18.31 -16.65 4.79
N ARG A 18 -19.46 -17.02 4.21
CA ARG A 18 -20.79 -16.59 4.68
C ARG A 18 -21.19 -17.15 6.05
N ASN A 19 -20.70 -18.34 6.43
CA ASN A 19 -21.19 -19.02 7.63
C ASN A 19 -20.50 -18.59 8.94
N ARG A 20 -19.40 -17.86 8.90
CA ARG A 20 -18.66 -17.48 10.11
C ARG A 20 -19.11 -16.17 10.76
N TRP A 21 -19.80 -15.28 10.01
CA TRP A 21 -20.01 -13.88 10.43
C TRP A 21 -21.47 -13.40 10.47
N ALA A 22 -22.44 -14.32 10.43
CA ALA A 22 -23.88 -13.99 10.48
C ALA A 22 -24.40 -13.57 11.87
N LYS A 23 -23.55 -13.26 12.83
CA LYS A 23 -23.96 -12.90 14.19
C LYS A 23 -23.16 -11.71 14.73
N THR A 24 -23.40 -10.51 14.29
CA THR A 24 -23.16 -9.27 15.05
C THR A 24 -23.77 -8.06 14.34
N ASP A 25 -25.08 -7.91 14.41
CA ASP A 25 -25.75 -6.63 14.20
C ASP A 25 -26.55 -6.32 15.46
N ASP A 26 -26.01 -5.46 16.32
CA ASP A 26 -26.76 -4.59 17.25
C ASP A 26 -25.79 -3.88 18.22
N ASN A 27 -25.20 -2.76 17.82
CA ASN A 27 -24.70 -1.70 18.72
C ASN A 27 -24.04 -0.53 17.97
N MET A 28 -24.73 0.11 17.05
CA MET A 28 -24.15 1.20 16.26
C MET A 28 -24.95 2.51 16.33
N CYS A 29 -25.21 3.02 17.56
CA CYS A 29 -25.93 4.30 17.65
C CYS A 29 -25.43 5.32 18.69
N ARG A 30 -24.29 5.15 19.36
CA ARG A 30 -23.84 6.11 20.38
C ARG A 30 -22.43 6.68 20.20
N HIS A 31 -21.71 6.42 19.11
CA HIS A 31 -20.33 6.90 18.89
C HIS A 31 -20.18 8.02 17.84
N SER A 32 -21.24 8.44 17.18
CA SER A 32 -21.18 9.35 16.04
C SER A 32 -20.72 10.80 16.35
N MET A 33 -20.99 11.34 17.54
CA MET A 33 -20.64 12.73 17.85
C MET A 33 -19.21 12.96 18.36
N SER A 34 -18.57 11.95 18.94
CA SER A 34 -17.19 12.05 19.41
C SER A 34 -16.19 11.92 18.24
N LEU A 35 -16.48 11.12 17.25
CA LEU A 35 -15.65 10.91 16.07
C LEU A 35 -15.55 12.16 15.19
N HIS A 36 -16.62 12.96 15.08
CA HIS A 36 -16.61 14.17 14.23
C HIS A 36 -15.67 15.26 14.77
N LEU A 37 -15.63 15.46 16.09
CA LEU A 37 -14.70 16.42 16.71
C LEU A 37 -13.24 15.97 16.62
N HIS A 38 -12.98 14.66 16.77
CA HIS A 38 -11.63 14.11 16.58
C HIS A 38 -11.16 14.18 15.13
N THR A 39 -12.05 14.05 14.18
CA THR A 39 -11.72 14.14 12.75
C THR A 39 -11.40 15.58 12.34
N ILE A 40 -12.14 16.58 12.85
CA ILE A 40 -11.89 18.01 12.56
C ILE A 40 -10.57 18.47 13.18
N LEU A 41 -10.28 18.09 14.42
CA LEU A 41 -9.01 18.42 15.08
C LEU A 41 -7.82 17.71 14.42
N ARG A 42 -7.99 16.53 13.86
CA ARG A 42 -6.97 15.82 13.08
C ARG A 42 -6.69 16.50 11.73
N LYS A 43 -7.72 17.03 11.04
CA LYS A 43 -7.58 17.71 9.74
C LYS A 43 -6.67 18.93 9.83
N GLU A 44 -6.92 19.83 10.76
CA GLU A 44 -6.11 21.02 10.94
C GLU A 44 -4.70 20.70 11.46
N PHE A 45 -4.56 19.64 12.27
CA PHE A 45 -3.28 19.22 12.81
C PHE A 45 -2.40 18.58 11.74
N PHE A 46 -2.96 17.74 10.86
CA PHE A 46 -2.21 17.02 9.83
C PHE A 46 -1.72 17.96 8.69
N ALA A 47 -2.58 18.85 8.21
CA ALA A 47 -2.19 19.85 7.21
C ALA A 47 -1.17 20.86 7.76
N SER A 48 -1.36 21.33 9.00
CA SER A 48 -0.40 22.22 9.68
C SER A 48 0.90 21.49 10.02
N TYR A 49 0.83 20.19 10.33
CA TYR A 49 1.99 19.35 10.64
C TYR A 49 2.82 19.06 9.39
N LEU A 50 2.20 18.74 8.25
CA LEU A 50 2.89 18.60 6.97
C LEU A 50 3.56 19.92 6.54
N TYR A 51 2.87 21.06 6.71
CA TYR A 51 3.44 22.39 6.44
C TYR A 51 4.62 22.73 7.36
N MET A 52 4.51 22.44 8.66
CA MET A 52 5.64 22.63 9.62
C MET A 52 6.82 21.70 9.32
N LEU A 53 6.57 20.48 8.84
CA LEU A 53 7.64 19.55 8.46
C LEU A 53 8.45 20.07 7.25
N GLU A 54 7.86 20.87 6.37
CA GLU A 54 8.56 21.51 5.24
C GLU A 54 9.45 22.68 5.66
N GLN A 55 9.16 23.31 6.80
CA GLN A 55 9.87 24.51 7.28
C GLN A 55 11.03 24.20 8.26
N THR A 56 11.23 22.95 8.68
CA THR A 56 12.33 22.61 9.59
C THR A 56 13.66 22.51 8.87
N PRO A 57 14.72 23.21 9.37
CA PRO A 57 16.03 23.19 8.72
C PRO A 57 16.67 21.81 8.78
N LEU A 58 17.27 21.44 7.66
CA LEU A 58 18.21 20.36 7.39
C LEU A 58 18.54 19.44 8.58
N VAL A 59 17.84 18.32 8.66
CA VAL A 59 18.38 17.13 9.31
C VAL A 59 19.37 16.51 8.33
N LYS A 60 20.63 16.37 8.76
CA LYS A 60 21.75 15.82 8.00
C LYS A 60 21.34 14.56 7.25
N LEU A 61 21.77 14.45 5.99
CA LEU A 61 21.71 13.28 5.11
C LEU A 61 22.32 12.03 5.82
N TYR A 62 21.47 11.30 6.52
CA TYR A 62 21.82 9.93 6.91
C TYR A 62 20.86 8.99 6.24
N PRO A 63 21.35 7.84 5.74
CA PRO A 63 20.45 6.76 5.36
C PRO A 63 19.60 6.43 6.59
N VAL A 64 18.27 6.35 6.45
CA VAL A 64 17.42 5.82 7.52
C VAL A 64 17.74 4.33 7.59
N THR A 65 18.72 4.05 8.40
CA THR A 65 19.05 2.67 8.79
C THR A 65 18.17 2.31 9.98
N CYS A 66 17.99 1.04 10.22
CA CYS A 66 17.28 0.50 11.39
C CYS A 66 17.80 1.04 12.73
N GLU A 67 18.96 1.70 12.77
CA GLU A 67 19.54 2.38 13.94
C GLU A 67 18.71 3.60 14.40
N TYR A 68 18.01 4.29 13.48
CA TYR A 68 17.10 5.38 13.84
C TYR A 68 15.75 4.89 14.36
N ILE A 69 15.33 3.70 13.95
CA ILE A 69 14.12 3.07 14.42
C ILE A 69 14.49 2.25 15.64
N LYS A 70 14.57 2.89 16.81
CA LYS A 70 14.75 2.20 18.07
C LYS A 70 13.62 1.19 18.30
N GLY A 71 13.82 -0.06 17.83
CA GLY A 71 12.87 -1.14 17.90
C GLY A 71 12.00 -1.27 16.65
N GLU A 72 12.46 -2.08 15.68
CA GLU A 72 11.75 -2.46 14.47
C GLU A 72 10.33 -3.00 14.78
N LYS A 73 10.19 -3.81 15.81
CA LYS A 73 8.90 -4.29 16.30
C LYS A 73 7.95 -3.16 16.71
N GLN A 74 8.46 -2.12 17.36
CA GLN A 74 7.65 -0.98 17.77
C GLN A 74 7.21 -0.11 16.58
N PHE A 75 8.02 -0.01 15.55
CA PHE A 75 7.69 0.68 14.30
C PHE A 75 6.46 0.05 13.66
N TYR A 76 6.48 -1.25 13.40
CA TYR A 76 5.35 -1.98 12.80
C TYR A 76 4.11 -2.01 13.71
N TYR A 77 4.29 -2.16 15.02
CA TYR A 77 3.20 -2.13 15.98
C TYR A 77 2.46 -0.78 15.98
N ARG A 78 3.18 0.34 15.87
CA ARG A 78 2.56 1.68 15.78
C ARG A 78 1.77 1.86 14.49
N ALA A 79 2.31 1.46 13.35
CA ALA A 79 1.60 1.48 12.08
C ALA A 79 0.29 0.67 12.17
N GLN A 80 0.37 -0.56 12.66
CA GLN A 80 -0.80 -1.41 12.83
C GLN A 80 -1.85 -0.78 13.76
N ASN A 81 -1.43 -0.20 14.88
CA ASN A 81 -2.37 0.47 15.80
C ASN A 81 -2.99 1.73 15.21
N PHE A 82 -2.25 2.48 14.40
CA PHE A 82 -2.79 3.62 13.68
C PHE A 82 -3.91 3.17 12.74
N TYR A 83 -3.65 2.18 11.89
CA TYR A 83 -4.63 1.70 10.91
C TYR A 83 -5.83 0.99 11.52
N LYS A 84 -5.73 0.40 12.72
CA LYS A 84 -6.89 -0.09 13.49
C LYS A 84 -7.93 1.00 13.79
N GLY A 85 -7.52 2.26 13.86
CA GLY A 85 -8.41 3.39 14.08
C GLY A 85 -8.93 4.04 12.79
N ILE A 86 -8.50 3.59 11.62
CA ILE A 86 -8.89 4.15 10.33
C ILE A 86 -10.14 3.43 9.81
N PRO A 87 -11.19 4.17 9.39
CA PRO A 87 -12.38 3.57 8.77
C PRO A 87 -12.04 2.86 7.46
N ALA A 88 -12.68 1.72 7.21
CA ALA A 88 -12.61 1.04 5.91
C ALA A 88 -13.49 1.78 4.89
N SER A 89 -13.00 2.91 4.39
CA SER A 89 -13.68 3.78 3.41
C SER A 89 -12.63 4.48 2.52
N GLU A 90 -13.05 5.13 1.44
CA GLU A 90 -12.12 5.91 0.61
C GLU A 90 -11.50 7.06 1.40
N GLU A 91 -12.27 7.74 2.23
CA GLU A 91 -11.78 8.78 3.12
C GLU A 91 -10.73 8.22 4.11
N GLY A 92 -10.93 7.00 4.60
CA GLY A 92 -9.95 6.31 5.45
C GLY A 92 -8.65 6.01 4.73
N MET A 93 -8.74 5.64 3.43
CA MET A 93 -7.55 5.33 2.62
C MET A 93 -6.82 6.58 2.11
N MET A 94 -7.55 7.65 1.82
CA MET A 94 -7.02 8.88 1.23
C MET A 94 -6.76 9.99 2.26
N GLY A 95 -7.27 9.83 3.48
CA GLY A 95 -7.20 10.86 4.51
C GLY A 95 -7.91 12.15 4.05
N ASP A 96 -7.23 13.29 4.25
CA ASP A 96 -7.77 14.61 3.92
C ASP A 96 -7.77 14.93 2.41
N PHE A 97 -7.35 13.97 1.55
CA PHE A 97 -7.16 14.19 0.11
C PHE A 97 -8.04 13.28 -0.75
N VAL A 98 -9.25 12.95 -0.29
CA VAL A 98 -10.17 12.10 -1.05
C VAL A 98 -10.54 12.70 -2.42
N GLU A 99 -10.55 14.03 -2.54
CA GLU A 99 -10.86 14.75 -3.77
C GLU A 99 -9.84 14.53 -4.90
N ILE A 100 -8.61 14.12 -4.58
CA ILE A 100 -7.62 13.78 -5.61
C ILE A 100 -7.62 12.30 -5.99
N SER A 101 -8.55 11.49 -5.45
CA SER A 101 -8.59 10.05 -5.68
C SER A 101 -8.65 9.70 -7.18
N GLU A 102 -9.51 10.37 -7.96
CA GLU A 102 -9.61 10.09 -9.40
C GLU A 102 -8.36 10.54 -10.18
N VAL A 103 -7.75 11.66 -9.82
CA VAL A 103 -6.48 12.13 -10.41
C VAL A 103 -5.36 11.11 -10.14
N ASP A 104 -5.33 10.56 -8.92
CA ASP A 104 -4.40 9.50 -8.53
C ASP A 104 -4.59 8.23 -9.37
N LEU A 105 -5.83 7.76 -9.49
CA LEU A 105 -6.15 6.55 -10.27
C LEU A 105 -5.84 6.74 -11.75
N GLU A 106 -6.14 7.90 -12.32
CA GLU A 106 -5.84 8.19 -13.73
C GLU A 106 -4.33 8.20 -13.99
N GLY A 107 -3.54 8.86 -13.16
CA GLY A 107 -2.08 8.82 -13.26
C GLY A 107 -1.54 7.39 -13.17
N SER A 108 -2.11 6.57 -12.27
CA SER A 108 -1.76 5.15 -12.13
C SER A 108 -2.10 4.34 -13.39
N ARG A 109 -3.28 4.55 -13.99
CA ARG A 109 -3.70 3.90 -15.24
C ARG A 109 -2.77 4.24 -16.40
N GLN A 110 -2.43 5.51 -16.55
CA GLN A 110 -1.53 5.99 -17.62
C GLN A 110 -0.12 5.41 -17.47
N PHE A 111 0.39 5.37 -16.25
CA PHE A 111 1.70 4.78 -15.97
C PHE A 111 1.71 3.27 -16.22
N LEU A 112 0.73 2.52 -15.70
CA LEU A 112 0.60 1.08 -15.89
C LEU A 112 0.56 0.67 -17.37
N LYS A 113 -0.18 1.41 -18.20
CA LYS A 113 -0.33 1.16 -19.65
C LYS A 113 0.99 1.09 -20.40
N LYS A 114 2.04 1.71 -19.90
CA LYS A 114 3.37 1.67 -20.53
C LYS A 114 4.01 0.28 -20.45
N PHE A 115 3.64 -0.53 -19.47
CA PHE A 115 4.33 -1.78 -19.11
C PHE A 115 3.53 -3.04 -19.40
N VAL A 116 2.25 -2.94 -19.74
CA VAL A 116 1.38 -4.10 -20.02
C VAL A 116 0.98 -4.13 -21.48
N GLY A 117 0.99 -5.31 -22.11
CA GLY A 117 0.56 -5.54 -23.48
C GLY A 117 1.56 -6.32 -24.33
N PRO A 118 1.37 -6.39 -25.65
CA PRO A 118 2.24 -7.16 -26.55
C PRO A 118 3.73 -6.81 -26.40
N GLY A 119 4.56 -7.82 -26.12
CA GLY A 119 6.00 -7.67 -25.91
C GLY A 119 6.40 -7.07 -24.55
N LYS A 120 5.45 -6.84 -23.66
CA LYS A 120 5.62 -6.31 -22.30
C LYS A 120 5.10 -7.34 -21.28
N ALA A 121 4.81 -6.90 -20.05
CA ALA A 121 4.10 -7.73 -19.07
C ALA A 121 2.75 -8.19 -19.60
N GLY A 122 2.34 -9.39 -19.22
CA GLY A 122 1.01 -9.92 -19.51
C GLY A 122 -0.08 -9.21 -18.70
N SER A 123 -1.33 -9.64 -18.93
CA SER A 123 -2.51 -9.09 -18.24
C SER A 123 -3.30 -10.19 -17.50
N ARG A 124 -2.66 -11.29 -17.16
CA ARG A 124 -3.35 -12.41 -16.52
C ARG A 124 -3.56 -12.18 -15.03
N ARG A 125 -2.49 -11.83 -14.29
CA ARG A 125 -2.58 -11.72 -12.83
C ARG A 125 -1.74 -10.59 -12.27
N ALA A 126 -2.34 -9.80 -11.39
CA ALA A 126 -1.63 -8.83 -10.57
C ALA A 126 -1.74 -9.13 -9.08
N LEU A 127 -0.77 -8.64 -8.31
CA LEU A 127 -0.78 -8.58 -6.85
C LEU A 127 -0.85 -7.11 -6.42
N ASP A 128 -1.84 -6.77 -5.60
CA ASP A 128 -1.95 -5.46 -4.95
C ASP A 128 -1.47 -5.56 -3.50
N CYS A 129 -0.35 -4.90 -3.19
CA CYS A 129 0.31 -4.95 -1.89
C CYS A 129 -0.05 -3.70 -1.07
N GLY A 130 -0.58 -3.89 0.13
CA GLY A 130 -1.15 -2.81 0.93
C GLY A 130 -2.41 -2.29 0.26
N CYS A 131 -3.28 -3.20 -0.17
CA CYS A 131 -4.43 -2.88 -1.02
C CYS A 131 -5.51 -2.07 -0.32
N GLY A 132 -5.49 -1.99 1.03
CA GLY A 132 -6.55 -1.37 1.80
C GLY A 132 -7.92 -1.97 1.47
N ILE A 133 -8.88 -1.13 1.16
CA ILE A 133 -10.22 -1.56 0.71
C ILE A 133 -10.29 -1.95 -0.77
N GLY A 134 -9.16 -1.93 -1.50
CA GLY A 134 -9.12 -2.28 -2.93
C GLY A 134 -9.39 -1.13 -3.88
N ARG A 135 -9.14 0.13 -3.49
CA ARG A 135 -9.35 1.32 -4.33
C ARG A 135 -8.55 1.24 -5.63
N VAL A 136 -7.26 0.96 -5.53
CA VAL A 136 -6.36 0.80 -6.69
C VAL A 136 -6.69 -0.48 -7.45
N SER A 137 -6.94 -1.59 -6.75
CA SER A 137 -7.41 -2.82 -7.38
C SER A 137 -8.60 -2.56 -8.29
N LYS A 138 -9.65 -1.87 -7.79
CA LYS A 138 -10.90 -1.59 -8.53
C LYS A 138 -10.68 -0.61 -9.67
N GLY A 139 -9.98 0.50 -9.41
CA GLY A 139 -9.87 1.62 -10.34
C GLY A 139 -8.76 1.47 -11.39
N VAL A 140 -7.72 0.66 -11.13
CA VAL A 140 -6.52 0.58 -11.98
C VAL A 140 -6.27 -0.84 -12.48
N LEU A 141 -6.31 -1.84 -11.59
CA LEU A 141 -5.79 -3.16 -11.91
C LEU A 141 -6.87 -4.06 -12.54
N PHE A 142 -8.09 -4.14 -12.01
CA PHE A 142 -9.16 -4.95 -12.58
C PHE A 142 -9.57 -4.60 -14.02
N PRO A 143 -9.47 -3.34 -14.49
CA PRO A 143 -9.68 -3.01 -15.90
C PRO A 143 -8.68 -3.66 -16.85
N VAL A 144 -7.51 -4.10 -16.34
CA VAL A 144 -6.39 -4.62 -17.13
C VAL A 144 -6.20 -6.12 -16.93
N PHE A 145 -6.26 -6.63 -15.69
CA PHE A 145 -5.92 -7.99 -15.35
C PHE A 145 -7.14 -8.90 -15.23
N GLU A 146 -6.98 -10.14 -15.69
CA GLU A 146 -8.03 -11.17 -15.62
C GLU A 146 -8.34 -11.55 -14.16
N SER A 147 -7.30 -11.68 -13.34
CA SER A 147 -7.41 -12.03 -11.92
C SER A 147 -6.46 -11.21 -11.05
N MET A 148 -6.78 -11.16 -9.77
CA MET A 148 -6.04 -10.40 -8.77
C MET A 148 -5.74 -11.25 -7.54
N GLU A 149 -4.67 -10.92 -6.85
CA GLU A 149 -4.47 -11.27 -5.45
C GLU A 149 -4.26 -9.98 -4.66
N MET A 150 -4.81 -9.93 -3.45
CA MET A 150 -4.85 -8.73 -2.63
C MET A 150 -4.23 -8.99 -1.26
N LEU A 151 -3.32 -8.13 -0.84
CA LEU A 151 -2.58 -8.26 0.40
C LEU A 151 -2.70 -6.99 1.23
N ASP A 152 -3.15 -7.13 2.46
CA ASP A 152 -3.11 -6.07 3.47
C ASP A 152 -2.94 -6.67 4.88
N MET A 153 -2.34 -5.94 5.81
CA MET A 153 -2.21 -6.40 7.20
C MET A 153 -3.50 -6.22 8.00
N MET A 154 -4.46 -5.42 7.50
CA MET A 154 -5.69 -5.08 8.18
C MET A 154 -6.85 -5.95 7.68
N GLU A 155 -7.29 -6.89 8.52
CA GLU A 155 -8.40 -7.80 8.21
C GLU A 155 -9.69 -7.05 7.86
N ASP A 156 -10.00 -5.97 8.59
CA ASP A 156 -11.21 -5.17 8.35
C ASP A 156 -11.22 -4.54 6.97
N PHE A 157 -10.07 -4.13 6.44
CA PHE A 157 -9.96 -3.59 5.09
C PHE A 157 -10.21 -4.67 4.04
N ILE A 158 -9.61 -5.83 4.20
CA ILE A 158 -9.80 -7.00 3.32
C ILE A 158 -11.26 -7.45 3.34
N LEU A 159 -11.88 -7.54 4.51
CA LEU A 159 -13.30 -7.89 4.64
C LEU A 159 -14.21 -6.86 3.94
N HIS A 160 -13.94 -5.58 4.13
CA HIS A 160 -14.69 -4.51 3.47
C HIS A 160 -14.50 -4.56 1.94
N ALA A 161 -13.27 -4.77 1.47
CA ALA A 161 -12.98 -4.93 0.04
C ALA A 161 -13.84 -6.04 -0.56
N HIS A 162 -13.78 -7.24 0.03
CA HIS A 162 -14.49 -8.41 -0.47
C HIS A 162 -16.01 -8.25 -0.40
N GLN A 163 -16.55 -7.79 0.74
CA GLN A 163 -18.00 -7.84 0.99
C GLN A 163 -18.77 -6.66 0.41
N ARG A 164 -18.11 -5.50 0.21
CA ARG A 164 -18.81 -4.25 -0.11
C ARG A 164 -18.16 -3.47 -1.24
N TYR A 165 -16.86 -3.21 -1.19
CA TYR A 165 -16.24 -2.20 -2.04
C TYR A 165 -16.04 -2.69 -3.48
N LEU A 166 -15.57 -3.92 -3.67
CA LEU A 166 -15.25 -4.45 -4.99
C LEU A 166 -16.48 -4.78 -5.84
N GLY A 167 -17.62 -5.12 -5.21
CA GLY A 167 -18.81 -5.56 -5.93
C GLY A 167 -18.52 -6.81 -6.76
N ASP A 168 -18.91 -6.83 -8.04
CA ASP A 168 -18.72 -7.97 -8.95
C ASP A 168 -17.23 -8.31 -9.20
N TYR A 169 -16.31 -7.40 -8.95
CA TYR A 169 -14.88 -7.69 -9.07
C TYR A 169 -14.37 -8.66 -7.99
N ALA A 170 -15.08 -8.82 -6.87
CA ALA A 170 -14.68 -9.72 -5.80
C ALA A 170 -14.53 -11.17 -6.27
N ASP A 171 -15.32 -11.61 -7.27
CA ASP A 171 -15.26 -12.94 -7.86
C ASP A 171 -13.98 -13.18 -8.69
N ARG A 172 -13.28 -12.14 -9.06
CA ARG A 172 -12.01 -12.19 -9.80
C ARG A 172 -10.77 -12.13 -8.90
N VAL A 173 -10.96 -12.03 -7.58
CA VAL A 173 -9.87 -12.13 -6.61
C VAL A 173 -9.62 -13.60 -6.28
N GLU A 174 -8.44 -14.10 -6.67
CA GLU A 174 -8.07 -15.50 -6.41
C GLU A 174 -7.71 -15.75 -4.94
N SER A 175 -7.07 -14.75 -4.29
CA SER A 175 -6.67 -14.87 -2.90
C SER A 175 -6.67 -13.51 -2.20
N TYR A 176 -7.14 -13.51 -0.96
CA TYR A 176 -7.02 -12.40 -0.02
C TYR A 176 -6.04 -12.80 1.08
N TYR A 177 -4.96 -12.04 1.25
CA TYR A 177 -3.96 -12.27 2.27
C TYR A 177 -4.07 -11.21 3.36
N VAL A 178 -4.41 -11.63 4.57
CA VAL A 178 -4.27 -10.80 5.78
C VAL A 178 -2.89 -11.07 6.35
N TYR A 179 -1.89 -10.32 5.88
CA TYR A 179 -0.50 -10.62 6.18
C TYR A 179 0.37 -9.37 6.16
N ASN A 180 1.44 -9.36 6.96
CA ASN A 180 2.42 -8.28 6.93
C ASN A 180 3.33 -8.39 5.71
N LEU A 181 3.53 -7.30 5.00
CA LEU A 181 4.32 -7.29 3.76
C LEU A 181 5.80 -7.68 3.99
N GLN A 182 6.39 -7.29 5.13
CA GLN A 182 7.77 -7.66 5.47
C GLN A 182 7.97 -9.18 5.60
N ASP A 183 6.94 -9.92 5.95
CA ASP A 183 6.99 -11.38 6.15
C ASP A 183 6.41 -12.17 4.98
N PHE A 184 5.67 -11.52 4.08
CA PHE A 184 4.99 -12.16 2.96
C PHE A 184 5.99 -12.68 1.91
N ILE A 185 5.77 -13.93 1.49
CA ILE A 185 6.56 -14.59 0.44
C ILE A 185 5.63 -14.90 -0.73
N PRO A 186 5.61 -14.05 -1.76
CA PRO A 186 4.77 -14.29 -2.92
C PRO A 186 5.21 -15.54 -3.67
N PRO A 187 4.26 -16.36 -4.19
CA PRO A 187 4.59 -17.56 -4.96
C PRO A 187 5.43 -17.24 -6.21
N PRO A 188 6.42 -18.08 -6.56
CA PRO A 188 7.31 -17.82 -7.68
C PRO A 188 6.57 -17.88 -9.03
N ASN A 189 7.05 -17.09 -10.00
CA ASN A 189 6.56 -17.06 -11.40
C ASN A 189 5.03 -16.95 -11.53
N ARG A 190 4.43 -16.04 -10.76
CA ARG A 190 2.98 -15.96 -10.61
C ARG A 190 2.36 -14.67 -11.18
N TYR A 191 3.03 -13.53 -11.06
CA TYR A 191 2.43 -12.23 -11.35
C TYR A 191 3.01 -11.57 -12.60
N ASP A 192 2.13 -10.98 -13.39
CA ASP A 192 2.52 -10.08 -14.48
C ASP A 192 2.85 -8.69 -13.96
N VAL A 193 2.11 -8.24 -12.93
CA VAL A 193 2.38 -6.98 -12.23
C VAL A 193 2.23 -7.15 -10.72
N ILE A 194 3.16 -6.55 -9.96
CA ILE A 194 3.05 -6.34 -8.53
C ILE A 194 2.96 -4.83 -8.31
N TRP A 195 1.86 -4.38 -7.70
CA TRP A 195 1.59 -2.98 -7.41
C TRP A 195 1.77 -2.70 -5.92
N MET A 196 2.50 -1.65 -5.58
CA MET A 196 2.75 -1.19 -4.22
C MET A 196 2.46 0.30 -4.17
N GLN A 197 1.32 0.70 -3.60
CA GLN A 197 0.98 2.12 -3.48
C GLN A 197 0.77 2.50 -2.02
N TRP A 198 1.51 3.53 -1.56
CA TRP A 198 1.47 4.04 -0.18
C TRP A 198 1.64 2.95 0.89
N VAL A 199 2.49 1.97 0.61
CA VAL A 199 2.81 0.88 1.52
C VAL A 199 4.30 0.73 1.76
N ALA A 200 5.15 1.05 0.78
CA ALA A 200 6.61 0.95 0.94
C ALA A 200 7.13 1.94 2.01
N CYS A 201 6.41 3.05 2.26
CA CYS A 201 6.69 3.97 3.35
C CYS A 201 6.53 3.35 4.74
N HIS A 202 5.72 2.30 4.90
CA HIS A 202 5.51 1.57 6.16
C HIS A 202 6.48 0.41 6.39
N LEU A 203 7.51 0.30 5.57
CA LEU A 203 8.57 -0.70 5.70
C LEU A 203 9.91 -0.04 5.99
N THR A 204 10.77 -0.72 6.76
CA THR A 204 12.19 -0.31 6.88
C THR A 204 12.90 -0.46 5.54
N ASP A 205 14.03 0.24 5.34
CA ASP A 205 14.83 0.11 4.11
C ASP A 205 15.23 -1.34 3.83
N LYS A 206 15.59 -2.06 4.90
CA LYS A 206 15.94 -3.48 4.85
C LYS A 206 14.77 -4.32 4.35
N ASP A 207 13.56 -4.06 4.87
CA ASP A 207 12.39 -4.87 4.55
C ASP A 207 11.83 -4.53 3.17
N VAL A 208 11.87 -3.26 2.73
CA VAL A 208 11.61 -2.89 1.32
C VAL A 208 12.55 -3.68 0.40
N MET A 209 13.86 -3.64 0.66
CA MET A 209 14.85 -4.35 -0.15
C MET A 209 14.59 -5.86 -0.18
N GLN A 210 14.30 -6.46 0.98
CA GLN A 210 14.05 -7.91 1.08
C GLN A 210 12.74 -8.31 0.40
N PHE A 211 11.68 -7.52 0.57
CA PHE A 211 10.42 -7.78 -0.14
C PHE A 211 10.60 -7.67 -1.65
N LEU A 212 11.28 -6.64 -2.14
CA LEU A 212 11.55 -6.48 -3.57
C LEU A 212 12.33 -7.66 -4.16
N ARG A 213 13.27 -8.26 -3.42
CA ARG A 213 13.97 -9.49 -3.85
C ARG A 213 12.99 -10.66 -4.01
N ARG A 214 12.11 -10.89 -3.02
CA ARG A 214 11.10 -11.95 -3.09
C ARG A 214 10.08 -11.69 -4.20
N ALA A 215 9.66 -10.43 -4.35
CA ALA A 215 8.75 -10.01 -5.39
C ALA A 215 9.33 -10.23 -6.80
N LYS A 216 10.63 -10.00 -7.00
CA LYS A 216 11.32 -10.30 -8.26
C LYS A 216 11.19 -11.77 -8.65
N GLU A 217 11.41 -12.69 -7.72
CA GLU A 217 11.30 -14.14 -7.96
C GLU A 217 9.86 -14.59 -8.29
N SER A 218 8.89 -13.78 -7.94
CA SER A 218 7.47 -14.05 -8.19
C SER A 218 6.94 -13.49 -9.51
N LEU A 219 7.74 -12.71 -10.21
CA LEU A 219 7.36 -12.18 -11.53
C LEU A 219 7.38 -13.27 -12.60
N ARG A 220 6.42 -13.19 -13.50
CA ARG A 220 6.43 -13.90 -14.78
C ARG A 220 7.45 -13.26 -15.74
N PRO A 221 7.80 -13.94 -16.85
CA PRO A 221 8.60 -13.32 -17.90
C PRO A 221 8.04 -11.96 -18.31
N ASN A 222 8.89 -10.94 -18.37
CA ASN A 222 8.56 -9.53 -18.62
C ASN A 222 7.66 -8.87 -17.55
N GLY A 223 7.41 -9.54 -16.43
CA GLY A 223 6.65 -8.97 -15.32
C GLY A 223 7.34 -7.75 -14.72
N VAL A 224 6.55 -6.85 -14.10
CA VAL A 224 7.05 -5.61 -13.51
C VAL A 224 6.53 -5.41 -12.10
N ILE A 225 7.36 -4.78 -11.27
CA ILE A 225 6.95 -4.23 -9.98
C ILE A 225 6.79 -2.73 -10.15
N ILE A 226 5.71 -2.17 -9.63
CA ILE A 226 5.47 -0.73 -9.62
C ILE A 226 5.29 -0.27 -8.19
N ILE A 227 6.10 0.71 -7.79
CA ILE A 227 5.93 1.45 -6.53
C ILE A 227 5.36 2.83 -6.87
N LYS A 228 4.30 3.23 -6.18
CA LYS A 228 3.78 4.60 -6.16
C LYS A 228 3.72 5.09 -4.72
N ASP A 229 4.56 6.07 -4.37
CA ASP A 229 4.69 6.48 -2.98
C ASP A 229 5.09 7.96 -2.85
N ASN A 230 4.91 8.51 -1.66
CA ASN A 230 5.39 9.82 -1.29
C ASN A 230 6.91 9.86 -1.27
N MET A 231 7.51 10.86 -1.92
CA MET A 231 8.95 11.04 -1.93
C MET A 231 9.33 12.40 -1.34
N ALA A 232 10.19 12.38 -0.32
CA ALA A 232 10.69 13.60 0.31
C ALA A 232 11.46 14.45 -0.71
N ARG A 233 11.35 15.76 -0.59
CA ARG A 233 12.13 16.72 -1.42
C ARG A 233 13.63 16.62 -1.13
N GLN A 234 13.98 16.23 0.09
CA GLN A 234 15.37 15.99 0.52
C GLN A 234 15.41 14.94 1.63
N GLY A 235 16.45 14.08 1.62
CA GLY A 235 16.77 13.16 2.69
C GLY A 235 15.68 12.13 2.97
N CYS A 236 15.39 11.94 4.25
CA CYS A 236 14.42 10.97 4.71
C CYS A 236 13.71 11.50 5.96
N ARG A 237 12.42 11.26 6.09
CA ARG A 237 11.59 11.70 7.21
C ARG A 237 10.80 10.53 7.77
N LEU A 238 10.77 10.42 9.09
CA LEU A 238 9.89 9.52 9.81
C LEU A 238 8.67 10.31 10.27
N ASP A 239 7.48 9.87 9.90
CA ASP A 239 6.25 10.33 10.51
C ASP A 239 5.96 9.46 11.75
N PRO A 240 5.95 10.05 12.95
CA PRO A 240 5.71 9.28 14.18
C PRO A 240 4.22 8.94 14.39
N VAL A 241 3.30 9.54 13.64
CA VAL A 241 1.85 9.35 13.80
C VAL A 241 1.43 8.00 13.26
N ASP A 242 1.79 7.72 12.00
CA ASP A 242 1.45 6.48 11.30
C ASP A 242 2.64 5.53 11.11
N SER A 243 3.83 5.93 11.63
CA SER A 243 5.09 5.21 11.43
C SER A 243 5.44 5.03 9.96
N SER A 244 5.24 6.04 9.12
CA SER A 244 5.71 6.03 7.74
C SER A 244 7.09 6.70 7.58
N ILE A 245 7.86 6.23 6.61
CA ILE A 245 9.17 6.75 6.24
C ILE A 245 9.05 7.36 4.84
N ILE A 246 9.05 8.67 4.75
CA ILE A 246 9.04 9.39 3.47
C ILE A 246 10.49 9.56 3.01
N ARG A 247 10.89 8.80 1.99
CA ARG A 247 12.26 8.76 1.45
C ARG A 247 12.41 9.71 0.27
N HIS A 248 13.60 10.31 0.11
CA HIS A 248 13.94 10.95 -1.16
C HIS A 248 14.01 9.91 -2.28
N LEU A 249 13.68 10.32 -3.51
CA LEU A 249 13.64 9.46 -4.68
C LEU A 249 14.95 8.68 -4.90
N ASP A 250 16.12 9.30 -4.69
CA ASP A 250 17.41 8.64 -4.88
C ASP A 250 17.68 7.55 -3.83
N ILE A 251 17.13 7.72 -2.60
CA ILE A 251 17.20 6.67 -1.57
C ILE A 251 16.39 5.45 -2.01
N MET A 252 15.17 5.66 -2.51
CA MET A 252 14.33 4.58 -3.03
C MET A 252 14.99 3.90 -4.23
N LYS A 253 15.52 4.64 -5.19
CA LYS A 253 16.27 4.08 -6.33
C LYS A 253 17.45 3.23 -5.88
N ASN A 254 18.20 3.66 -4.87
CA ASN A 254 19.32 2.90 -4.32
C ASN A 254 18.86 1.58 -3.66
N ILE A 255 17.74 1.60 -2.92
CA ILE A 255 17.14 0.38 -2.34
C ILE A 255 16.76 -0.60 -3.45
N ILE A 256 16.10 -0.13 -4.50
CA ILE A 256 15.70 -0.92 -5.67
C ILE A 256 16.91 -1.58 -6.33
N GLN A 257 17.97 -0.80 -6.60
CA GLN A 257 19.21 -1.31 -7.20
C GLN A 257 19.90 -2.35 -6.30
N LYS A 258 19.94 -2.12 -4.99
CA LYS A 258 20.47 -3.09 -4.01
C LYS A 258 19.62 -4.35 -3.90
N ALA A 259 18.33 -4.29 -4.22
CA ALA A 259 17.50 -5.48 -4.35
C ALA A 259 17.79 -6.29 -5.62
N GLY A 260 18.62 -5.79 -6.53
CA GLY A 260 18.98 -6.45 -7.79
C GLY A 260 17.95 -6.22 -8.90
N LEU A 261 17.15 -5.17 -8.80
CA LEU A 261 16.16 -4.79 -9.80
C LEU A 261 16.69 -3.65 -10.68
N THR A 262 16.27 -3.66 -11.96
CA THR A 262 16.54 -2.61 -12.93
C THR A 262 15.35 -1.68 -13.00
N ILE A 263 15.57 -0.38 -12.82
CA ILE A 263 14.54 0.63 -12.97
C ILE A 263 14.27 0.83 -14.46
N LEU A 264 13.00 0.73 -14.85
CA LEU A 264 12.53 0.89 -16.22
C LEU A 264 12.06 2.31 -16.49
N ASP A 265 11.34 2.92 -15.55
CA ASP A 265 10.81 4.28 -15.69
C ASP A 265 10.54 4.90 -14.33
N VAL A 266 10.55 6.24 -14.29
CA VAL A 266 10.30 7.02 -13.08
C VAL A 266 9.52 8.26 -13.47
N GLU A 267 8.30 8.41 -12.94
CA GLU A 267 7.44 9.57 -13.19
C GLU A 267 6.90 10.17 -11.90
N LYS A 268 6.78 11.48 -11.91
CA LYS A 268 6.07 12.21 -10.85
C LYS A 268 4.58 12.21 -11.15
N GLN A 269 3.75 11.98 -10.14
CA GLN A 269 2.32 12.18 -10.25
C GLN A 269 2.01 13.68 -10.43
N GLU A 270 1.36 14.01 -11.53
CA GLU A 270 0.91 15.36 -11.83
C GLU A 270 -0.54 15.58 -11.36
N GLY A 271 -0.96 16.84 -11.28
CA GLY A 271 -2.33 17.24 -10.93
C GLY A 271 -2.65 17.22 -9.44
N PHE A 272 -1.67 16.94 -8.57
CA PHE A 272 -1.84 17.05 -7.13
C PHE A 272 -1.61 18.51 -6.66
N PRO A 273 -2.32 18.97 -5.61
CA PRO A 273 -2.05 20.27 -4.99
C PRO A 273 -0.61 20.36 -4.48
N GLU A 274 -0.01 21.54 -4.52
CA GLU A 274 1.38 21.76 -4.07
C GLU A 274 1.63 21.41 -2.59
N VAL A 275 0.58 21.45 -1.77
CA VAL A 275 0.62 21.06 -0.35
C VAL A 275 0.88 19.58 -0.15
N VAL A 276 0.53 18.74 -1.14
CA VAL A 276 0.77 17.31 -1.09
C VAL A 276 2.26 17.01 -1.28
N VAL A 277 2.79 16.14 -0.45
CA VAL A 277 4.15 15.61 -0.63
C VAL A 277 4.27 15.01 -2.03
N PRO A 278 5.33 15.31 -2.81
CA PRO A 278 5.47 14.77 -4.16
C PRO A 278 5.33 13.25 -4.20
N VAL A 279 4.42 12.77 -5.02
CA VAL A 279 4.21 11.33 -5.26
C VAL A 279 4.91 10.94 -6.55
N TRP A 280 5.63 9.82 -6.52
CA TRP A 280 6.35 9.30 -7.67
C TRP A 280 5.98 7.85 -7.93
N MET A 281 5.98 7.50 -9.19
CA MET A 281 5.80 6.14 -9.71
C MET A 281 7.13 5.63 -10.23
N ILE A 282 7.51 4.41 -9.85
CA ILE A 282 8.75 3.75 -10.25
C ILE A 282 8.40 2.35 -10.73
N ALA A 283 8.69 2.06 -11.99
CA ALA A 283 8.57 0.72 -12.56
C ALA A 283 9.94 0.04 -12.61
N MET A 284 9.99 -1.27 -12.30
CA MET A 284 11.23 -2.04 -12.22
C MET A 284 11.00 -3.53 -12.51
N HIS A 285 12.07 -4.24 -12.89
CA HIS A 285 12.10 -5.68 -13.06
C HIS A 285 13.44 -6.33 -12.65
#